data_bbaa61fd5e14203fabaae23e8583b455
#
_entry.id   bbaa61fd5e14203fabaae23e8583b455
#
_cell.length_a   1.000
_cell.length_b   1.000
_cell.length_c   1.000
_cell.angle_alpha   90.00
_cell.angle_beta   90.00
_cell.angle_gamma   90.00
#
_symmetry.space_group_name_H-M   'P 1'
#
loop_
_entity.id
_entity.type
_entity.pdbx_description
1 polymer ?
#
loop_
_entity_poly.entity_id
_entity_poly.type
_entity_poly.pdbx_seq_one_letter_code
_entity_poly.pdbx_strand_id
1 'polypeptide(L)'
;MTHRLEVSLAVLNDANEINDLLNLAYRGEQGWTNENGLVSGQRSVIDDVEITIKDENSVFLIYRDKTQLVACICLEYKTGDVSIGAFAVHPDHQKTGLGTAMLNAAEQYAADKFTVKKFVMVVLSDRADLISFYERRGYQRNDIKSDYPVHLNVGTPKHPNLKIEQLIKYV
;
A
#
# COMPACT_ATOMS: atom_id res chain seq x y z
N MET A 1 -26.91 3.60 -5.89
CA MET A 1 -26.34 3.15 -4.60
C MET A 1 -24.87 2.83 -4.80
N THR A 2 -24.00 3.57 -4.19
CA THR A 2 -22.60 3.19 -4.10
C THR A 2 -22.49 2.09 -3.05
N HIS A 3 -22.32 0.85 -3.46
CA HIS A 3 -22.00 -0.23 -2.54
C HIS A 3 -20.64 0.11 -1.89
N ARG A 4 -20.67 0.39 -0.59
CA ARG A 4 -19.45 0.56 0.19
C ARG A 4 -18.72 -0.79 0.19
N LEU A 5 -17.43 -0.77 -0.16
CA LEU A 5 -16.61 -1.97 -0.11
C LEU A 5 -16.54 -2.49 1.33
N GLU A 6 -16.91 -3.74 1.55
CA GLU A 6 -16.79 -4.38 2.87
C GLU A 6 -15.34 -4.84 3.07
N VAL A 7 -14.56 -4.01 3.77
CA VAL A 7 -13.23 -4.38 4.21
C VAL A 7 -13.27 -4.91 5.64
N SER A 8 -12.34 -5.78 5.98
CA SER A 8 -12.16 -6.30 7.34
C SER A 8 -10.74 -6.04 7.85
N LEU A 9 -10.59 -6.06 9.19
CA LEU A 9 -9.28 -6.01 9.82
C LEU A 9 -8.58 -7.36 9.66
N ALA A 10 -7.33 -7.34 9.24
CA ALA A 10 -6.52 -8.55 9.19
C ALA A 10 -6.22 -9.06 10.59
N VAL A 11 -6.17 -10.36 10.72
CA VAL A 11 -5.70 -11.08 11.90
C VAL A 11 -4.44 -11.89 11.56
N LEU A 12 -3.76 -12.43 12.56
CA LEU A 12 -2.49 -13.16 12.34
C LEU A 12 -2.62 -14.30 11.31
N ASN A 13 -3.77 -14.96 11.25
CA ASN A 13 -3.99 -16.02 10.28
C ASN A 13 -4.00 -15.52 8.83
N ASP A 14 -4.17 -14.22 8.60
CA ASP A 14 -4.14 -13.63 7.26
C ASP A 14 -2.71 -13.30 6.78
N ALA A 15 -1.71 -13.38 7.66
CA ALA A 15 -0.34 -12.91 7.38
C ALA A 15 0.28 -13.57 6.16
N ASN A 16 0.10 -14.88 5.98
CA ASN A 16 0.61 -15.60 4.82
C ASN A 16 0.00 -15.09 3.51
N GLU A 17 -1.32 -14.98 3.46
CA GLU A 17 -2.01 -14.49 2.26
C GLU A 17 -1.67 -13.03 1.95
N ILE A 18 -1.53 -12.19 2.97
CA ILE A 18 -1.07 -10.79 2.79
C ILE A 18 0.34 -10.75 2.21
N ASN A 19 1.26 -11.53 2.79
CA ASN A 19 2.64 -11.60 2.30
C ASN A 19 2.72 -12.07 0.85
N ASP A 20 1.98 -13.13 0.51
CA ASP A 20 1.92 -13.66 -0.86
C ASP A 20 1.35 -12.62 -1.83
N LEU A 21 0.28 -11.92 -1.44
CA LEU A 21 -0.32 -10.87 -2.26
C LEU A 21 0.64 -9.69 -2.48
N LEU A 22 1.35 -9.25 -1.46
CA LEU A 22 2.33 -8.17 -1.56
C LEU A 22 3.45 -8.53 -2.53
N ASN A 23 4.00 -9.72 -2.42
CA ASN A 23 5.06 -10.18 -3.31
C ASN A 23 4.56 -10.37 -4.75
N LEU A 24 3.35 -10.89 -4.93
CA LEU A 24 2.73 -11.05 -6.24
C LEU A 24 2.48 -9.69 -6.91
N ALA A 25 1.89 -8.74 -6.23
CA ALA A 25 1.51 -7.46 -6.81
C ALA A 25 2.71 -6.54 -7.05
N TYR A 26 3.70 -6.53 -6.17
CA TYR A 26 4.87 -5.65 -6.28
C TYR A 26 6.02 -6.26 -7.07
N ARG A 27 6.24 -7.58 -6.99
CA ARG A 27 7.40 -8.26 -7.57
C ARG A 27 7.05 -9.34 -8.58
N GLY A 28 5.76 -9.65 -8.79
CA GLY A 28 5.30 -10.54 -9.83
C GLY A 28 5.44 -9.93 -11.23
N GLU A 29 5.22 -10.73 -12.24
CA GLU A 29 5.36 -10.34 -13.65
C GLU A 29 4.06 -9.77 -14.24
N GLN A 30 2.95 -9.89 -13.52
CA GLN A 30 1.62 -9.48 -13.97
C GLN A 30 1.14 -8.21 -13.26
N GLY A 31 0.16 -7.57 -13.89
CA GLY A 31 -0.45 -6.37 -13.37
C GLY A 31 0.36 -5.10 -13.67
N TRP A 32 -0.29 -3.95 -13.53
CA TRP A 32 0.34 -2.67 -13.83
C TRP A 32 1.08 -2.04 -12.63
N THR A 33 0.84 -2.55 -11.41
CA THR A 33 1.45 -2.02 -10.19
C THR A 33 2.79 -2.64 -9.83
N ASN A 34 3.26 -3.64 -10.58
CA ASN A 34 4.50 -4.32 -10.25
C ASN A 34 5.75 -3.44 -10.47
N GLU A 35 6.76 -3.70 -9.68
CA GLU A 35 8.06 -3.02 -9.70
C GLU A 35 9.19 -3.93 -10.17
N ASN A 36 8.86 -5.04 -10.80
CA ASN A 36 9.79 -6.09 -11.21
C ASN A 36 10.96 -5.57 -12.06
N GLY A 37 10.71 -4.57 -12.92
CA GLY A 37 11.74 -3.93 -13.72
C GLY A 37 12.68 -3.00 -12.96
N LEU A 38 12.34 -2.58 -11.75
CA LEU A 38 13.02 -1.54 -10.98
C LEU A 38 13.69 -2.07 -9.71
N VAL A 39 13.10 -3.07 -9.07
CA VAL A 39 13.55 -3.61 -7.79
C VAL A 39 13.57 -5.13 -7.84
N SER A 40 14.65 -5.73 -7.35
CA SER A 40 14.79 -7.19 -7.21
C SER A 40 14.58 -7.63 -5.76
N GLY A 41 14.25 -8.90 -5.57
CA GLY A 41 14.02 -9.50 -4.26
C GLY A 41 12.58 -9.33 -3.77
N GLN A 42 12.30 -9.88 -2.61
CA GLN A 42 10.97 -9.85 -2.01
C GLN A 42 10.59 -8.44 -1.55
N ARG A 43 9.31 -8.10 -1.71
CA ARG A 43 8.73 -6.88 -1.17
C ARG A 43 8.45 -7.02 0.33
N SER A 44 8.13 -8.21 0.79
CA SER A 44 7.66 -8.48 2.14
C SER A 44 8.09 -9.87 2.60
N VAL A 45 8.25 -10.03 3.89
CA VAL A 45 8.41 -11.32 4.58
C VAL A 45 7.31 -11.47 5.63
N ILE A 46 6.94 -12.71 5.95
CA ILE A 46 5.82 -13.01 6.84
C ILE A 46 5.99 -12.37 8.21
N ASP A 47 7.21 -12.42 8.76
CA ASP A 47 7.51 -11.87 10.09
C ASP A 47 7.19 -10.37 10.17
N ASP A 48 7.50 -9.60 9.12
CA ASP A 48 7.21 -8.17 9.08
C ASP A 48 5.70 -7.90 9.02
N VAL A 49 4.95 -8.73 8.29
CA VAL A 49 3.49 -8.64 8.25
C VAL A 49 2.89 -8.94 9.63
N GLU A 50 3.36 -9.99 10.29
CA GLU A 50 2.90 -10.34 11.64
C GLU A 50 3.21 -9.26 12.67
N ILE A 51 4.42 -8.67 12.63
CA ILE A 51 4.81 -7.56 13.49
C ILE A 51 3.85 -6.38 13.29
N THR A 52 3.56 -6.05 12.04
CA THR A 52 2.64 -4.96 11.69
C THR A 52 1.21 -5.23 12.18
N ILE A 53 0.72 -6.47 12.05
CA ILE A 53 -0.62 -6.84 12.53
C ILE A 53 -0.72 -6.71 14.07
N LYS A 54 0.37 -6.97 14.77
CA LYS A 54 0.43 -6.87 16.25
C LYS A 54 0.65 -5.45 16.77
N ASP A 55 1.07 -4.53 15.91
CA ASP A 55 1.36 -3.15 16.30
C ASP A 55 0.06 -2.37 16.55
N GLU A 56 -0.07 -1.76 17.71
CA GLU A 56 -1.26 -0.98 18.10
C GLU A 56 -1.49 0.27 17.27
N ASN A 57 -0.45 0.80 16.61
CA ASN A 57 -0.52 1.98 15.76
C ASN A 57 -0.71 1.64 14.27
N SER A 58 -0.74 0.37 13.94
CA SER A 58 -0.85 -0.12 12.56
C SER A 58 -2.10 -0.96 12.36
N VAL A 59 -2.64 -0.90 11.16
CA VAL A 59 -3.81 -1.66 10.75
C VAL A 59 -3.62 -2.16 9.33
N PHE A 60 -3.84 -3.44 9.10
CA PHE A 60 -4.10 -3.97 7.76
C PHE A 60 -5.61 -4.09 7.53
N LEU A 61 -6.10 -3.42 6.50
CA LEU A 61 -7.43 -3.66 5.95
C LEU A 61 -7.31 -4.61 4.78
N ILE A 62 -8.19 -5.60 4.73
CA ILE A 62 -8.21 -6.61 3.68
C ILE A 62 -9.58 -6.70 3.03
N TYR A 63 -9.60 -7.10 1.78
CA TYR A 63 -10.80 -7.44 1.04
C TYR A 63 -10.66 -8.83 0.43
N ARG A 64 -11.73 -9.62 0.58
CA ARG A 64 -11.82 -10.96 0.00
C ARG A 64 -12.91 -10.99 -1.09
N ASP A 65 -12.58 -11.57 -2.22
CA ASP A 65 -13.57 -12.03 -3.19
C ASP A 65 -13.87 -13.50 -2.88
N LYS A 66 -15.06 -13.76 -2.38
CA LYS A 66 -15.41 -15.06 -1.79
C LYS A 66 -14.45 -15.41 -0.64
N THR A 67 -13.58 -16.41 -0.83
CA THR A 67 -12.61 -16.83 0.18
C THR A 67 -11.19 -16.31 -0.08
N GLN A 68 -10.92 -15.82 -1.30
CA GLN A 68 -9.59 -15.37 -1.69
C GLN A 68 -9.32 -13.94 -1.22
N LEU A 69 -8.21 -13.71 -0.55
CA LEU A 69 -7.72 -12.38 -0.23
C LEU A 69 -7.17 -11.74 -1.51
N VAL A 70 -7.84 -10.69 -2.00
CA VAL A 70 -7.52 -10.06 -3.29
C VAL A 70 -7.04 -8.63 -3.18
N ALA A 71 -7.16 -8.01 -2.02
CA ALA A 71 -6.60 -6.68 -1.77
C ALA A 71 -6.23 -6.49 -0.31
N CYS A 72 -5.19 -5.71 -0.07
CA CYS A 72 -4.78 -5.27 1.27
C CYS A 72 -4.23 -3.85 1.22
N ILE A 73 -4.30 -3.16 2.35
CA ILE A 73 -3.72 -1.83 2.55
C ILE A 73 -3.36 -1.66 4.02
N CYS A 74 -2.16 -1.17 4.28
CA CYS A 74 -1.69 -0.89 5.63
C CYS A 74 -1.78 0.60 5.95
N LEU A 75 -2.29 0.89 7.14
CA LEU A 75 -2.32 2.22 7.72
C LEU A 75 -1.46 2.23 8.97
N GLU A 76 -0.59 3.22 9.11
CA GLU A 76 0.18 3.46 10.32
C GLU A 76 -0.09 4.88 10.81
N TYR A 77 -0.60 5.01 12.02
CA TYR A 77 -0.92 6.29 12.65
C TYR A 77 0.24 6.80 13.50
N LYS A 78 0.62 8.06 13.29
CA LYS A 78 1.63 8.74 14.11
C LYS A 78 1.32 10.23 14.21
N THR A 79 0.86 10.66 15.39
CA THR A 79 0.67 12.10 15.74
C THR A 79 -0.09 12.94 14.70
N GLY A 80 -1.20 12.42 14.17
CA GLY A 80 -2.04 13.09 13.18
C GLY A 80 -1.72 12.73 11.73
N ASP A 81 -0.57 12.14 11.46
CA ASP A 81 -0.22 11.62 10.14
C ASP A 81 -0.63 10.15 10.06
N VAL A 82 -1.23 9.78 8.94
CA VAL A 82 -1.50 8.38 8.60
C VAL A 82 -0.68 8.01 7.37
N SER A 83 0.30 7.14 7.57
CA SER A 83 1.07 6.56 6.47
C SER A 83 0.28 5.43 5.84
N ILE A 84 0.15 5.47 4.52
CA ILE A 84 -0.46 4.41 3.71
C ILE A 84 0.65 3.65 3.01
N GLY A 85 0.70 2.35 3.22
CA GLY A 85 1.69 1.48 2.59
C GLY A 85 1.17 0.07 2.40
N ALA A 86 2.03 -0.81 1.91
CA ALA A 86 1.69 -2.21 1.64
C ALA A 86 0.30 -2.34 0.97
N PHE A 87 0.06 -1.48 -0.03
CA PHE A 87 -1.20 -1.41 -0.75
C PHE A 87 -1.09 -2.27 -2.01
N ALA A 88 -1.83 -3.36 -2.02
CA ALA A 88 -1.80 -4.33 -3.12
C ALA A 88 -3.21 -4.74 -3.53
N VAL A 89 -3.39 -4.92 -4.83
CA VAL A 89 -4.56 -5.53 -5.46
C VAL A 89 -4.07 -6.68 -6.33
N HIS A 90 -4.69 -7.84 -6.17
CA HIS A 90 -4.36 -9.02 -6.98
C HIS A 90 -4.43 -8.67 -8.48
N PRO A 91 -3.45 -9.07 -9.31
CA PRO A 91 -3.41 -8.70 -10.73
C PRO A 91 -4.71 -8.94 -11.49
N ASP A 92 -5.41 -10.03 -11.21
CA ASP A 92 -6.69 -10.37 -11.87
C ASP A 92 -7.85 -9.44 -11.49
N HIS A 93 -7.70 -8.65 -10.43
CA HIS A 93 -8.69 -7.69 -9.93
C HIS A 93 -8.30 -6.24 -10.16
N GLN A 94 -7.16 -6.00 -10.80
CA GLN A 94 -6.75 -4.64 -11.18
C GLN A 94 -7.59 -4.11 -12.34
N LYS A 95 -7.65 -2.77 -12.47
CA LYS A 95 -8.46 -2.06 -13.49
C LYS A 95 -9.97 -2.26 -13.35
N THR A 96 -10.44 -2.72 -12.19
CA THR A 96 -11.87 -2.92 -11.88
C THR A 96 -12.45 -1.82 -10.99
N GLY A 97 -11.62 -0.87 -10.54
CA GLY A 97 -11.98 0.13 -9.54
C GLY A 97 -11.74 -0.33 -8.09
N LEU A 98 -11.31 -1.57 -7.88
CA LEU A 98 -11.06 -2.10 -6.53
C LEU A 98 -9.98 -1.32 -5.78
N GLY A 99 -8.89 -0.91 -6.44
CA GLY A 99 -7.85 -0.10 -5.84
C GLY A 99 -8.37 1.24 -5.31
N THR A 100 -9.20 1.93 -6.07
CA THR A 100 -9.85 3.17 -5.64
C THR A 100 -10.79 2.93 -4.46
N ALA A 101 -11.58 1.87 -4.51
CA ALA A 101 -12.51 1.52 -3.43
C ALA A 101 -11.75 1.16 -2.13
N MET A 102 -10.64 0.44 -2.23
CA MET A 102 -9.77 0.12 -1.09
C MET A 102 -9.17 1.38 -0.47
N LEU A 103 -8.64 2.30 -1.29
CA LEU A 103 -8.06 3.54 -0.80
C LEU A 103 -9.11 4.40 -0.09
N ASN A 104 -10.30 4.54 -0.67
CA ASN A 104 -11.40 5.28 -0.04
C ASN A 104 -11.84 4.64 1.28
N ALA A 105 -11.92 3.32 1.33
CA ALA A 105 -12.27 2.60 2.57
C ALA A 105 -11.19 2.80 3.66
N ALA A 106 -9.92 2.81 3.29
CA ALA A 106 -8.82 3.04 4.21
C ALA A 106 -8.82 4.47 4.76
N GLU A 107 -9.00 5.46 3.90
CA GLU A 107 -9.11 6.87 4.32
C GLU A 107 -10.31 7.08 5.26
N GLN A 108 -11.45 6.48 4.95
CA GLN A 108 -12.65 6.56 5.79
C GLN A 108 -12.43 5.87 7.13
N TYR A 109 -11.84 4.68 7.14
CA TYR A 109 -11.50 3.97 8.37
C TYR A 109 -10.59 4.83 9.28
N ALA A 110 -9.55 5.41 8.70
CA ALA A 110 -8.63 6.26 9.45
C ALA A 110 -9.34 7.51 10.02
N ALA A 111 -10.20 8.16 9.23
CA ALA A 111 -10.97 9.33 9.68
C ALA A 111 -11.93 8.98 10.82
N ASP A 112 -12.51 7.77 10.80
CA ASP A 112 -13.43 7.31 11.84
C ASP A 112 -12.71 6.91 13.15
N LYS A 113 -11.45 6.49 13.06
CA LYS A 113 -10.68 5.94 14.20
C LYS A 113 -9.65 6.88 14.80
N PHE A 114 -9.12 7.81 14.00
CA PHE A 114 -8.02 8.68 14.39
C PHE A 114 -8.36 10.15 14.10
N THR A 115 -7.66 11.05 14.76
CA THR A 115 -7.65 12.47 14.38
C THR A 115 -6.61 12.67 13.28
N VAL A 116 -7.04 12.54 12.03
CA VAL A 116 -6.15 12.61 10.88
C VAL A 116 -5.97 14.07 10.43
N LYS A 117 -4.72 14.48 10.25
CA LYS A 117 -4.34 15.77 9.66
C LYS A 117 -3.98 15.62 8.18
N LYS A 118 -3.27 14.55 7.87
CA LYS A 118 -2.88 14.23 6.50
C LYS A 118 -2.61 12.74 6.32
N PHE A 119 -2.79 12.29 5.10
CA PHE A 119 -2.31 11.00 4.62
C PHE A 119 -0.97 11.18 3.91
N VAL A 120 -0.08 10.23 4.11
CA VAL A 120 1.26 10.22 3.52
C VAL A 120 1.52 8.87 2.87
N MET A 121 2.05 8.87 1.67
CA MET A 121 2.52 7.64 1.03
C MET A 121 3.85 7.87 0.32
N VAL A 122 4.56 6.79 0.08
CA VAL A 122 5.86 6.80 -0.59
C VAL A 122 5.76 5.92 -1.83
N VAL A 123 6.22 6.45 -2.96
CA VAL A 123 6.20 5.76 -4.25
C VAL A 123 7.56 5.89 -4.93
N LEU A 124 7.85 4.95 -5.84
CA LEU A 124 9.01 5.08 -6.70
C LEU A 124 8.84 6.26 -7.66
N SER A 125 9.85 7.14 -7.74
CA SER A 125 9.80 8.33 -8.61
C SER A 125 9.63 7.97 -10.09
N ASP A 126 10.09 6.81 -10.51
CA ASP A 126 9.99 6.32 -11.88
C ASP A 126 8.59 5.81 -12.25
N ARG A 127 7.69 5.72 -11.27
CA ARG A 127 6.32 5.25 -11.48
C ARG A 127 5.35 6.40 -11.72
N ALA A 128 5.53 7.09 -12.85
CA ALA A 128 4.67 8.21 -13.24
C ALA A 128 3.18 7.82 -13.36
N ASP A 129 2.89 6.62 -13.80
CA ASP A 129 1.55 6.04 -13.88
C ASP A 129 0.88 5.92 -12.50
N LEU A 130 1.63 5.43 -11.51
CA LEU A 130 1.15 5.26 -10.14
C LEU A 130 0.99 6.62 -9.44
N ILE A 131 1.94 7.53 -9.64
CA ILE A 131 1.86 8.90 -9.11
C ILE A 131 0.59 9.58 -9.65
N SER A 132 0.34 9.50 -10.95
CA SER A 132 -0.87 10.06 -11.58
C SER A 132 -2.16 9.43 -11.03
N PHE A 133 -2.13 8.14 -10.70
CA PHE A 133 -3.26 7.47 -10.05
C PHE A 133 -3.58 8.11 -8.70
N TYR A 134 -2.58 8.40 -7.88
CA TYR A 134 -2.78 9.03 -6.57
C TYR A 134 -3.13 10.52 -6.69
N GLU A 135 -2.51 11.25 -7.63
CA GLU A 135 -2.83 12.67 -7.86
C GLU A 135 -4.31 12.87 -8.22
N ARG A 136 -4.87 11.99 -9.05
CA ARG A 136 -6.31 12.01 -9.36
C ARG A 136 -7.21 11.76 -8.14
N ARG A 137 -6.65 11.29 -7.03
CA ARG A 137 -7.36 11.02 -5.76
C ARG A 137 -7.04 12.04 -4.68
N GLY A 138 -6.42 13.15 -5.07
CA GLY A 138 -6.18 14.30 -4.21
C GLY A 138 -4.81 14.31 -3.51
N TYR A 139 -3.95 13.36 -3.81
CA TYR A 139 -2.58 13.39 -3.31
C TYR A 139 -1.73 14.37 -4.12
N GLN A 140 -0.78 14.99 -3.47
CA GLN A 140 0.13 15.96 -4.07
C GLN A 140 1.57 15.59 -3.76
N ARG A 141 2.46 15.78 -4.73
CA ARG A 141 3.89 15.70 -4.52
C ARG A 141 4.32 16.83 -3.58
N ASN A 142 5.20 16.52 -2.64
CA ASN A 142 5.78 17.54 -1.73
C ASN A 142 7.24 17.83 -2.00
N ASP A 143 7.76 17.40 -3.15
CA ASP A 143 9.16 17.57 -3.59
C ASP A 143 10.22 16.92 -2.68
N ILE A 144 9.80 16.06 -1.75
CA ILE A 144 10.72 15.26 -0.93
C ILE A 144 11.04 13.97 -1.67
N LYS A 145 12.29 13.82 -2.09
CA LYS A 145 12.84 12.61 -2.69
C LYS A 145 13.98 12.08 -1.85
N SER A 146 14.09 10.78 -1.76
CA SER A 146 15.17 10.11 -1.04
C SER A 146 15.62 8.84 -1.77
N ASP A 147 16.73 8.29 -1.34
CA ASP A 147 17.24 7.03 -1.87
C ASP A 147 16.30 5.87 -1.49
N TYR A 148 16.33 4.82 -2.30
CA TYR A 148 15.57 3.61 -2.01
C TYR A 148 16.00 3.03 -0.65
N PRO A 149 15.02 2.67 0.23
CA PRO A 149 15.32 2.32 1.61
C PRO A 149 15.77 0.84 1.74
N VAL A 150 16.98 0.54 1.28
CA VAL A 150 17.55 -0.84 1.33
C VAL A 150 17.62 -1.42 2.74
N HIS A 151 17.70 -0.56 3.76
CA HIS A 151 17.73 -0.96 5.16
C HIS A 151 16.40 -1.53 5.69
N LEU A 152 15.29 -1.28 4.99
CA LEU A 152 13.97 -1.80 5.35
C LEU A 152 13.72 -3.23 4.82
N ASN A 153 14.69 -3.82 4.16
CA ASN A 153 14.60 -5.18 3.61
C ASN A 153 13.38 -5.41 2.68
N VAL A 154 13.09 -4.42 1.85
CA VAL A 154 11.99 -4.44 0.89
C VAL A 154 12.44 -4.63 -0.56
N GLY A 155 13.62 -5.20 -0.74
CA GLY A 155 14.27 -5.45 -2.03
C GLY A 155 15.46 -4.57 -2.29
N THR A 156 16.12 -4.79 -3.42
CA THR A 156 17.32 -4.09 -3.87
C THR A 156 17.04 -3.38 -5.18
N PRO A 157 17.32 -2.07 -5.30
CA PRO A 157 17.13 -1.36 -6.56
C PRO A 157 18.05 -1.90 -7.65
N LYS A 158 17.51 -2.03 -8.87
CA LYS A 158 18.27 -2.51 -10.04
C LYS A 158 19.22 -1.47 -10.61
N HIS A 159 19.03 -0.20 -10.26
CA HIS A 159 19.96 0.88 -10.57
C HIS A 159 20.17 1.81 -9.36
N PRO A 160 21.40 2.42 -9.26
CA PRO A 160 21.80 3.15 -8.05
C PRO A 160 21.05 4.48 -7.86
N ASN A 161 20.43 5.00 -8.90
CA ASN A 161 19.74 6.30 -8.89
C ASN A 161 18.23 6.18 -8.66
N LEU A 162 17.73 4.97 -8.32
CA LEU A 162 16.32 4.81 -8.02
C LEU A 162 15.94 5.60 -6.78
N LYS A 163 14.97 6.49 -6.93
CA LYS A 163 14.48 7.35 -5.85
C LYS A 163 13.05 6.97 -5.47
N ILE A 164 12.72 7.26 -4.23
CA ILE A 164 11.35 7.32 -3.74
C ILE A 164 10.96 8.77 -3.51
N GLU A 165 9.67 9.05 -3.65
CA GLU A 165 9.12 10.36 -3.34
C GLU A 165 7.85 10.25 -2.52
N GLN A 166 7.57 11.31 -1.78
CA GLN A 166 6.45 11.37 -0.87
C GLN A 166 5.27 12.07 -1.53
N LEU A 167 4.08 11.49 -1.37
CA LEU A 167 2.80 12.09 -1.75
C LEU A 167 1.99 12.37 -0.49
N ILE A 168 1.32 13.51 -0.43
CA ILE A 168 0.54 13.96 0.73
C ILE A 168 -0.86 14.37 0.31
N LYS A 169 -1.84 14.01 1.15
CA LYS A 169 -3.21 14.50 1.07
C LYS A 169 -3.63 15.05 2.43
N TYR A 170 -3.89 16.34 2.51
CA TYR A 170 -4.44 16.96 3.72
C TYR A 170 -5.94 16.68 3.85
N VAL A 171 -6.39 16.57 5.09
CA VAL A 171 -7.80 16.32 5.44
C VAL A 171 -8.46 17.63 5.84
#